data_5c813453e170666e3e55003b28f8ec2a
#
_entry.id   5c813453e170666e3e55003b28f8ec2a
#
_cell.length_a   1.000
_cell.length_b   1.000
_cell.length_c   1.000
_cell.angle_alpha   90.00
_cell.angle_beta   90.00
_cell.angle_gamma   90.00
#
_symmetry.space_group_name_H-M   'P 1'
#
loop_
_entity.id
_entity.type
_entity.pdbx_description
1 polymer ?
#
loop_
_entity_poly.entity_id
_entity_poly.type
_entity_poly.pdbx_seq_one_letter_code
_entity_poly.pdbx_strand_id
1 'polypeptide(L)'
;MRFRREDEDSFAMEMTPLIDVVFLLIIFFMVSTVFVEFSRHMEINLPTSKSSVIDEELKTLEIEMSKDKQIFLAGKRTNILGLEQALGKLDVKNKKQTAVIRADKILPYGEVIEVMGLLQKAGILDISVAVK
;
A
#
# COMPACT_ATOMS: atom_id res chain seq x y z
N MET A 1 33.82 47.97 54.72
CA MET A 1 34.10 46.89 53.80
C MET A 1 32.79 46.41 53.21
N ARG A 2 32.59 46.67 51.94
CA ARG A 2 31.36 46.26 51.20
C ARG A 2 31.68 44.97 50.45
N PHE A 3 31.20 43.85 50.97
CA PHE A 3 31.28 42.61 50.27
C PHE A 3 30.37 42.70 49.08
N ARG A 4 30.95 42.71 47.87
CA ARG A 4 30.29 42.56 46.62
C ARG A 4 29.85 41.11 46.57
N ARG A 5 28.57 40.84 46.69
CA ARG A 5 27.99 39.55 46.28
C ARG A 5 28.26 39.41 44.79
N GLU A 6 29.11 38.49 44.44
CA GLU A 6 29.14 37.98 43.09
C GLU A 6 27.78 37.30 42.87
N ASP A 7 27.01 37.87 41.97
CA ASP A 7 25.85 37.21 41.45
C ASP A 7 26.36 35.87 40.90
N GLU A 8 26.02 34.80 41.59
CA GLU A 8 26.09 33.48 40.99
C GLU A 8 25.15 33.56 39.79
N ASP A 9 25.72 33.85 38.62
CA ASP A 9 25.10 33.58 37.36
C ASP A 9 24.73 32.09 37.40
N SER A 10 23.53 31.83 37.89
CA SER A 10 22.94 30.53 37.78
C SER A 10 22.92 30.20 36.29
N PHE A 11 23.84 29.34 35.88
CA PHE A 11 23.73 28.62 34.63
C PHE A 11 22.43 27.79 34.68
N ALA A 12 21.31 28.46 34.82
CA ALA A 12 20.05 27.89 34.46
C ALA A 12 20.12 27.68 32.97
N MET A 13 20.64 26.51 32.63
CA MET A 13 20.65 26.03 31.25
C MET A 13 19.20 26.15 30.77
N GLU A 14 18.95 27.17 29.95
CA GLU A 14 17.62 27.39 29.39
C GLU A 14 17.27 26.15 28.56
N MET A 15 16.41 25.32 29.10
CA MET A 15 15.97 24.06 28.44
C MET A 15 15.04 24.35 27.27
N THR A 16 14.57 25.59 27.14
CA THR A 16 13.63 25.96 26.07
C THR A 16 14.15 25.67 24.67
N PRO A 17 15.42 26.00 24.31
CA PRO A 17 15.94 25.66 22.99
C PRO A 17 16.07 24.15 22.77
N LEU A 18 16.38 23.40 23.81
CA LEU A 18 16.50 21.96 23.74
C LEU A 18 15.15 21.29 23.46
N ILE A 19 14.11 21.77 24.16
CA ILE A 19 12.74 21.27 23.97
C ILE A 19 12.26 21.58 22.55
N ASP A 20 12.57 22.74 22.00
CA ASP A 20 12.21 23.13 20.65
C ASP A 20 12.84 22.19 19.60
N VAL A 21 14.15 21.91 19.74
CA VAL A 21 14.84 20.97 18.84
C VAL A 21 14.22 19.57 18.89
N VAL A 22 13.93 19.07 20.08
CA VAL A 22 13.29 17.76 20.27
C VAL A 22 11.90 17.74 19.65
N PHE A 23 11.15 18.82 19.84
CA PHE A 23 9.80 18.94 19.26
C PHE A 23 9.84 18.97 17.73
N LEU A 24 10.76 19.69 17.13
CA LEU A 24 10.96 19.72 15.68
C LEU A 24 11.37 18.34 15.13
N LEU A 25 12.22 17.61 15.86
CA LEU A 25 12.58 16.24 15.49
C LEU A 25 11.38 15.31 15.52
N ILE A 26 10.53 15.41 16.55
CA ILE A 26 9.32 14.58 16.65
C ILE A 26 8.38 14.87 15.49
N ILE A 27 8.14 16.15 15.16
CA ILE A 27 7.31 16.53 14.02
C ILE A 27 7.92 16.02 12.72
N PHE A 28 9.23 16.15 12.55
CA PHE A 28 9.93 15.65 11.35
C PHE A 28 9.74 14.14 11.19
N PHE A 29 9.92 13.35 12.25
CA PHE A 29 9.71 11.91 12.19
C PHE A 29 8.24 11.57 11.96
N MET A 30 7.31 12.28 12.58
CA MET A 30 5.88 12.08 12.38
C MET A 30 5.50 12.30 10.92
N VAL A 31 5.95 13.40 10.32
CA VAL A 31 5.67 13.70 8.90
C VAL A 31 6.37 12.70 7.98
N SER A 32 7.63 12.34 8.26
CA SER A 32 8.37 11.37 7.47
C SER A 32 7.69 9.99 7.45
N THR A 33 7.10 9.58 8.58
CA THR A 33 6.40 8.31 8.68
C THR A 33 5.12 8.29 7.82
N VAL A 34 4.42 9.42 7.73
CA VAL A 34 3.22 9.54 6.89
C VAL A 34 3.55 9.38 5.39
N PHE A 35 4.72 9.87 4.95
CA PHE A 35 5.13 9.72 3.54
C PHE A 35 5.58 8.31 3.18
N VAL A 36 6.02 7.51 4.14
CA VAL A 36 6.47 6.11 3.88
C VAL A 36 5.29 5.18 3.60
N GLU A 37 4.11 5.47 4.09
CA GLU A 37 2.92 4.64 3.84
C GLU A 37 2.42 4.69 2.39
N PHE A 38 2.74 5.75 1.63
CA PHE A 38 2.32 5.89 0.24
C PHE A 38 3.18 5.12 -0.78
N SER A 39 4.32 4.58 -0.38
CA SER A 39 5.28 3.91 -1.29
C SER A 39 5.49 2.44 -0.99
N ARG A 40 4.53 1.74 -0.41
CA ARG A 40 4.56 0.27 -0.38
C ARG A 40 4.08 -0.34 -1.71
N HIS A 41 4.63 0.15 -2.80
CA HIS A 41 4.89 -0.68 -3.95
C HIS A 41 6.26 -1.31 -3.71
N MET A 42 6.30 -2.37 -2.98
CA MET A 42 7.44 -3.27 -3.07
C MET A 42 7.38 -3.90 -4.46
N GLU A 43 8.04 -3.28 -5.43
CA GLU A 43 8.68 -4.04 -6.48
C GLU A 43 9.77 -4.87 -5.81
N ILE A 44 9.41 -6.04 -5.36
CA ILE A 44 10.38 -7.06 -5.02
C ILE A 44 10.92 -7.57 -6.36
N ASN A 45 11.93 -6.90 -6.89
CA ASN A 45 12.82 -7.50 -7.85
C ASN A 45 13.59 -8.59 -7.12
N LEU A 46 13.07 -9.80 -7.16
CA LEU A 46 13.81 -10.98 -6.72
C LEU A 46 15.01 -11.14 -7.67
N PRO A 47 16.25 -11.12 -7.14
CA PRO A 47 17.38 -11.51 -7.94
C PRO A 47 17.19 -12.98 -8.34
N THR A 48 17.32 -13.24 -9.63
CA THR A 48 17.33 -14.58 -10.21
C THR A 48 18.54 -15.36 -9.68
N SER A 49 18.42 -15.97 -8.54
CA SER A 49 19.30 -17.04 -8.15
C SER A 49 18.59 -18.35 -8.45
N LYS A 50 19.13 -19.07 -9.43
CA LYS A 50 18.77 -20.45 -9.74
C LYS A 50 19.02 -21.30 -8.50
N SER A 51 17.98 -21.58 -7.76
CA SER A 51 17.95 -22.64 -6.78
C SER A 51 16.53 -23.14 -6.69
N SER A 52 16.34 -24.31 -7.25
CA SER A 52 15.10 -25.07 -7.32
C SER A 52 14.60 -25.43 -5.94
N VAL A 53 13.67 -24.62 -5.45
CA VAL A 53 12.60 -25.08 -4.56
C VAL A 53 11.35 -24.50 -5.20
N ILE A 54 10.43 -25.37 -5.53
CA ILE A 54 9.15 -25.06 -6.13
C ILE A 54 8.36 -24.26 -5.10
N ASP A 55 8.62 -22.94 -5.01
CA ASP A 55 7.65 -22.01 -4.50
C ASP A 55 6.62 -21.86 -5.62
N GLU A 56 5.46 -22.45 -5.40
CA GLU A 56 4.27 -22.17 -6.17
C GLU A 56 4.09 -20.64 -6.16
N GLU A 57 4.47 -20.02 -7.28
CA GLU A 57 4.25 -18.59 -7.50
C GLU A 57 2.76 -18.32 -7.28
N LEU A 58 2.45 -17.73 -6.13
CA LEU A 58 1.14 -17.14 -5.87
C LEU A 58 0.98 -16.00 -6.89
N LYS A 59 0.39 -16.33 -8.03
CA LYS A 59 0.11 -15.33 -9.05
C LYS A 59 -1.00 -14.43 -8.54
N THR A 60 -0.61 -13.26 -8.06
CA THR A 60 -1.54 -12.20 -7.68
C THR A 60 -2.11 -11.58 -8.95
N LEU A 61 -3.42 -11.65 -9.09
CA LEU A 61 -4.15 -11.04 -10.20
C LEU A 61 -4.48 -9.58 -9.82
N GLU A 62 -3.89 -8.63 -10.52
CA GLU A 62 -4.18 -7.21 -10.29
C GLU A 62 -5.26 -6.72 -11.24
N ILE A 63 -6.32 -6.15 -10.66
CA ILE A 63 -7.44 -5.55 -11.37
C ILE A 63 -7.55 -4.09 -10.94
N GLU A 64 -7.43 -3.16 -11.87
CA GLU A 64 -7.66 -1.75 -11.61
C GLU A 64 -8.98 -1.30 -12.21
N MET A 65 -9.74 -0.51 -11.47
CA MET A 65 -11.00 0.06 -11.89
C MET A 65 -10.92 1.59 -11.81
N SER A 66 -11.04 2.25 -12.96
CA SER A 66 -11.04 3.71 -13.05
C SER A 66 -12.42 4.30 -12.75
N LYS A 67 -12.44 5.59 -12.38
CA LYS A 67 -13.67 6.38 -12.21
C LYS A 67 -14.64 6.32 -13.40
N ASP A 68 -14.10 6.13 -14.61
CA ASP A 68 -14.88 6.02 -15.86
C ASP A 68 -15.39 4.59 -16.13
N LYS A 69 -15.43 3.74 -15.10
CA LYS A 69 -15.85 2.33 -15.18
C LYS A 69 -15.00 1.48 -16.12
N GLN A 70 -13.76 1.90 -16.36
CA GLN A 70 -12.81 1.14 -17.15
C GLN A 70 -12.08 0.13 -16.27
N ILE A 71 -11.99 -1.09 -16.74
CA ILE A 71 -11.34 -2.20 -16.06
C ILE A 71 -10.01 -2.48 -16.75
N PHE A 72 -8.96 -2.59 -15.97
CA PHE A 72 -7.64 -2.98 -16.43
C PHE A 72 -7.23 -4.27 -15.71
N LEU A 73 -6.90 -5.28 -16.48
CA LEU A 73 -6.38 -6.56 -16.00
C LEU A 73 -4.90 -6.64 -16.34
N ALA A 74 -4.05 -6.70 -15.32
CA ALA A 74 -2.59 -6.71 -15.48
C ALA A 74 -2.09 -5.59 -16.41
N GLY A 75 -2.64 -4.37 -16.28
CA GLY A 75 -2.30 -3.22 -17.10
C GLY A 75 -2.95 -3.16 -18.50
N LYS A 76 -3.71 -4.17 -18.89
CA LYS A 76 -4.43 -4.19 -20.17
C LYS A 76 -5.89 -3.81 -19.97
N ARG A 77 -6.35 -2.83 -20.75
CA ARG A 77 -7.75 -2.42 -20.74
C ARG A 77 -8.66 -3.57 -21.19
N THR A 78 -9.67 -3.85 -20.40
CA THR A 78 -10.68 -4.87 -20.69
C THR A 78 -12.06 -4.37 -20.31
N ASN A 79 -13.08 -5.15 -20.64
CA ASN A 79 -14.46 -4.95 -20.17
C ASN A 79 -14.88 -6.15 -19.32
N ILE A 80 -16.08 -6.12 -18.77
CA ILE A 80 -16.62 -7.19 -17.93
C ILE A 80 -16.61 -8.55 -18.67
N LEU A 81 -17.02 -8.57 -19.94
CA LEU A 81 -16.99 -9.78 -20.76
C LEU A 81 -15.58 -10.29 -21.02
N GLY A 82 -14.64 -9.38 -21.31
CA GLY A 82 -13.23 -9.71 -21.50
C GLY A 82 -12.58 -10.24 -20.22
N LEU A 83 -12.95 -9.68 -19.08
CA LEU A 83 -12.52 -10.14 -17.76
C LEU A 83 -13.05 -11.57 -17.49
N GLU A 84 -14.33 -11.81 -17.73
CA GLU A 84 -14.94 -13.13 -17.57
C GLU A 84 -14.26 -14.19 -18.45
N GLN A 85 -13.99 -13.86 -19.72
CA GLN A 85 -13.28 -14.76 -20.64
C GLN A 85 -11.82 -15.02 -20.20
N ALA A 86 -11.13 -13.98 -19.73
CA ALA A 86 -9.77 -14.11 -19.23
C ALA A 86 -9.71 -15.00 -17.97
N LEU A 87 -10.66 -14.82 -17.06
CA LEU A 87 -10.78 -15.64 -15.86
C LEU A 87 -11.15 -17.09 -16.18
N GLY A 88 -11.98 -17.31 -17.19
CA GLY A 88 -12.33 -18.67 -17.65
C GLY A 88 -11.16 -19.45 -18.25
N LYS A 89 -10.16 -18.77 -18.78
CA LYS A 89 -8.92 -19.37 -19.30
C LYS A 89 -7.88 -19.67 -18.21
N LEU A 90 -8.03 -19.10 -17.02
CA LEU A 90 -7.14 -19.33 -15.91
C LEU A 90 -7.46 -20.68 -15.27
N ASP A 91 -6.44 -21.52 -15.15
CA ASP A 91 -6.57 -22.84 -14.51
C ASP A 91 -6.49 -22.66 -12.98
N VAL A 92 -7.59 -22.13 -12.41
CA VAL A 92 -7.68 -21.79 -10.98
C VAL A 92 -7.73 -23.03 -10.10
N LYS A 93 -8.07 -24.20 -10.67
CA LYS A 93 -8.28 -25.44 -9.90
C LYS A 93 -7.03 -25.97 -9.22
N ASN A 94 -5.85 -25.62 -9.71
CA ASN A 94 -4.58 -26.18 -9.23
C ASN A 94 -3.66 -25.16 -8.53
N LYS A 95 -4.01 -23.88 -8.47
CA LYS A 95 -3.17 -22.83 -7.88
C LYS A 95 -4.00 -21.93 -6.97
N LYS A 96 -3.54 -21.71 -5.76
CA LYS A 96 -4.08 -20.67 -4.89
C LYS A 96 -3.80 -19.31 -5.54
N GLN A 97 -4.79 -18.73 -6.19
CA GLN A 97 -4.68 -17.39 -6.77
C GLN A 97 -5.30 -16.39 -5.81
N THR A 98 -4.60 -15.27 -5.64
CA THR A 98 -5.04 -14.11 -4.89
C THR A 98 -5.37 -13.00 -5.89
N ALA A 99 -6.45 -12.28 -5.70
CA ALA A 99 -6.79 -11.12 -6.51
C ALA A 99 -6.75 -9.84 -5.67
N VAL A 100 -6.24 -8.77 -6.26
CA VAL A 100 -6.25 -7.43 -5.69
C VAL A 100 -7.02 -6.52 -6.62
N ILE A 101 -8.12 -5.94 -6.14
CA ILE A 101 -8.91 -4.96 -6.86
C ILE A 101 -8.52 -3.58 -6.35
N ARG A 102 -8.03 -2.72 -7.25
CA ARG A 102 -7.79 -1.31 -6.98
C ARG A 102 -8.89 -0.49 -7.62
N ALA A 103 -9.80 0.01 -6.82
CA ALA A 103 -10.93 0.81 -7.28
C ALA A 103 -10.73 2.29 -6.98
N ASP A 104 -11.13 3.16 -7.90
CA ASP A 104 -11.20 4.59 -7.64
C ASP A 104 -12.25 4.90 -6.58
N LYS A 105 -11.95 5.84 -5.69
CA LYS A 105 -12.81 6.27 -4.59
C LYS A 105 -14.21 6.70 -5.05
N ILE A 106 -14.32 7.25 -6.25
CA ILE A 106 -15.58 7.79 -6.81
C ILE A 106 -16.40 6.69 -7.48
N LEU A 107 -15.81 5.53 -7.73
CA LEU A 107 -16.50 4.44 -8.43
C LEU A 107 -17.68 3.92 -7.59
N PRO A 108 -18.87 3.72 -8.21
CA PRO A 108 -19.99 3.11 -7.52
C PRO A 108 -19.63 1.74 -6.95
N TYR A 109 -19.99 1.50 -5.69
CA TYR A 109 -19.69 0.26 -4.98
C TYR A 109 -20.24 -0.98 -5.69
N GLY A 110 -21.37 -0.87 -6.36
CA GLY A 110 -21.98 -1.95 -7.15
C GLY A 110 -21.06 -2.51 -8.24
N GLU A 111 -20.29 -1.67 -8.89
CA GLU A 111 -19.32 -2.09 -9.93
C GLU A 111 -18.21 -2.96 -9.35
N VAL A 112 -17.72 -2.61 -8.17
CA VAL A 112 -16.70 -3.40 -7.46
C VAL A 112 -17.25 -4.76 -7.05
N ILE A 113 -18.49 -4.81 -6.55
CA ILE A 113 -19.15 -6.05 -6.15
C ILE A 113 -19.37 -6.97 -7.36
N GLU A 114 -19.69 -6.42 -8.52
CA GLU A 114 -19.85 -7.20 -9.75
C GLU A 114 -18.54 -7.89 -10.14
N VAL A 115 -17.42 -7.17 -10.10
CA VAL A 115 -16.09 -7.75 -10.37
C VAL A 115 -15.71 -8.78 -9.31
N MET A 116 -15.99 -8.54 -8.05
CA MET A 116 -15.77 -9.52 -6.98
C MET A 116 -16.57 -10.81 -7.23
N GLY A 117 -17.82 -10.67 -7.66
CA GLY A 117 -18.68 -11.82 -7.99
C GLY A 117 -18.11 -12.67 -9.15
N LEU A 118 -17.56 -12.02 -10.18
CA LEU A 118 -16.88 -12.70 -11.29
C LEU A 118 -15.63 -13.47 -10.82
N LEU A 119 -14.84 -12.87 -9.92
CA LEU A 119 -13.66 -13.52 -9.35
C LEU A 119 -14.04 -14.73 -8.52
N GLN A 120 -15.06 -14.64 -7.69
CA GLN A 120 -15.56 -15.77 -6.90
C GLN A 120 -16.12 -16.88 -7.78
N LYS A 121 -16.85 -16.54 -8.83
CA LYS A 121 -17.35 -17.50 -9.83
C LYS A 121 -16.21 -18.24 -10.52
N ALA A 122 -15.08 -17.56 -10.74
CA ALA A 122 -13.87 -18.17 -11.30
C ALA A 122 -13.10 -19.05 -10.31
N GLY A 123 -13.49 -19.06 -9.03
CA GLY A 123 -12.84 -19.87 -7.99
C GLY A 123 -11.76 -19.12 -7.19
N ILE A 124 -11.63 -17.81 -7.37
CA ILE A 124 -10.70 -16.97 -6.59
C ILE A 124 -11.44 -16.49 -5.34
N LEU A 125 -11.07 -17.03 -4.19
CA LEU A 125 -11.73 -16.73 -2.91
C LEU A 125 -10.96 -15.68 -2.10
N ASP A 126 -9.66 -15.57 -2.32
CA ASP A 126 -8.80 -14.60 -1.63
C ASP A 126 -8.74 -13.30 -2.44
N ILE A 127 -9.63 -12.36 -2.10
CA ILE A 127 -9.80 -11.10 -2.81
C ILE A 127 -9.57 -9.94 -1.84
N SER A 128 -8.61 -9.09 -2.16
CA SER A 128 -8.35 -7.84 -1.44
C SER A 128 -8.85 -6.65 -2.26
N VAL A 129 -9.47 -5.68 -1.60
CA VAL A 129 -9.93 -4.44 -2.24
C VAL A 129 -9.17 -3.27 -1.64
N ALA A 130 -8.51 -2.51 -2.51
CA ALA A 130 -7.84 -1.27 -2.15
C ALA A 130 -8.53 -0.09 -2.83
N VAL A 131 -8.75 0.99 -2.11
CA VAL A 131 -9.32 2.24 -2.63
C VAL A 131 -8.18 3.18 -2.98
N LYS A 132 -8.23 3.73 -4.17
CA LYS A 132 -7.19 4.63 -4.69
C LYS A 132 -7.65 6.09 -4.62
#